data_8fcc02222202339c457f3f2767f9710a
#
_entry.id   8fcc02222202339c457f3f2767f9710a
#
_cell.length_a   1.000
_cell.length_b   1.000
_cell.length_c   1.000
_cell.angle_alpha   90.00
_cell.angle_beta   90.00
_cell.angle_gamma   90.00
#
_symmetry.space_group_name_H-M   'P 1'
#
loop_
_entity.id
_entity.type
_entity.pdbx_description
1 polymer ?
#
loop_
_entity_poly.entity_id
_entity_poly.type
_entity_poly.pdbx_seq_one_letter_code
_entity_poly.pdbx_strand_id
1 'polypeptide(L)'
;IVTLTAITLCQEKIPFEIDLKTRIINNSITLVNIQITNLIDKSLDYVEGFVRETNSDKVLINEERMVLLYGYEPPLQTGFSTSRSISFPMADTKNPNVYEFYISKMKFIGESRVFTWHPKTGFLRID
;
A
#
# COMPACT_ATOMS: atom_id res chain seq x y z
N ILE A 1 -12.46 -13.77 33.09
CA ILE A 1 -13.54 -13.72 32.10
C ILE A 1 -13.65 -12.31 31.55
N VAL A 2 -13.70 -11.33 32.43
CA VAL A 2 -13.78 -9.91 32.05
C VAL A 2 -12.54 -9.48 31.26
N THR A 3 -11.39 -10.06 31.53
CA THR A 3 -10.12 -9.77 30.90
C THR A 3 -10.13 -10.10 29.40
N LEU A 4 -10.76 -11.22 29.01
CA LEU A 4 -10.83 -11.62 27.60
C LEU A 4 -11.65 -10.64 26.78
N THR A 5 -12.72 -10.12 27.32
CA THR A 5 -13.56 -9.12 26.66
C THR A 5 -12.79 -7.82 26.44
N ALA A 6 -12.02 -7.38 27.43
CA ALA A 6 -11.21 -6.18 27.34
C ALA A 6 -10.15 -6.28 26.23
N ILE A 7 -9.50 -7.44 26.09
CA ILE A 7 -8.50 -7.67 25.04
C ILE A 7 -9.13 -7.54 23.65
N THR A 8 -10.31 -8.11 23.46
CA THR A 8 -11.02 -8.04 22.18
C THR A 8 -11.36 -6.59 21.81
N LEU A 9 -11.77 -5.78 22.78
CA LEU A 9 -12.12 -4.38 22.56
C LEU A 9 -10.92 -3.50 22.21
N CYS A 10 -9.70 -3.92 22.56
CA CYS A 10 -8.48 -3.17 22.28
C CYS A 10 -7.92 -3.41 20.88
N GLN A 11 -8.52 -4.30 20.09
CA GLN A 11 -8.06 -4.54 18.72
C GLN A 11 -8.49 -3.40 17.82
N GLU A 12 -7.51 -2.74 17.22
CA GLU A 12 -7.75 -1.69 16.24
C GLU A 12 -8.11 -2.30 14.89
N LYS A 13 -9.04 -1.66 14.20
CA LYS A 13 -9.35 -2.04 12.83
C LYS A 13 -8.26 -1.55 11.90
N ILE A 14 -7.80 -2.41 11.01
CA ILE A 14 -6.88 -2.04 9.94
C ILE A 14 -7.68 -1.23 8.91
N PRO A 15 -7.28 0.02 8.60
CA PRO A 15 -8.05 0.86 7.66
C PRO A 15 -7.88 0.45 6.21
N PHE A 16 -6.74 -0.16 5.86
CA PHE A 16 -6.44 -0.58 4.49
C PHE A 16 -5.76 -1.93 4.48
N GLU A 17 -6.10 -2.74 3.50
CA GLU A 17 -5.30 -3.92 3.15
C GLU A 17 -4.46 -3.58 1.93
N ILE A 18 -3.15 -3.84 2.02
CA ILE A 18 -2.23 -3.65 0.91
C ILE A 18 -1.65 -5.01 0.56
N ASP A 19 -1.86 -5.44 -0.67
CA ASP A 19 -1.43 -6.74 -1.15
C ASP A 19 -0.54 -6.56 -2.38
N LEU A 20 0.62 -7.22 -2.37
CA LEU A 20 1.56 -7.19 -3.48
C LEU A 20 1.70 -8.58 -4.06
N LYS A 21 1.60 -8.66 -5.39
CA LYS A 21 1.84 -9.89 -6.14
C LYS A 21 2.91 -9.64 -7.17
N THR A 22 3.84 -10.57 -7.30
CA THR A 22 4.94 -10.46 -8.25
C THR A 22 4.84 -11.54 -9.31
N ARG A 23 5.27 -11.21 -10.53
CA ARG A 23 5.31 -12.15 -11.65
C ARG A 23 6.50 -11.82 -12.54
N ILE A 24 7.24 -12.85 -12.95
CA ILE A 24 8.34 -12.70 -13.88
C ILE A 24 7.82 -12.81 -15.30
N ILE A 25 8.21 -11.86 -16.17
CA ILE A 25 7.80 -11.82 -17.57
C ILE A 25 9.04 -11.97 -18.45
N ASN A 26 9.01 -12.96 -19.35
CA ASN A 26 10.06 -13.22 -20.34
C ASN A 26 11.47 -13.32 -19.75
N ASN A 27 11.60 -13.76 -18.51
CA ASN A 27 12.88 -13.84 -17.78
C ASN A 27 13.69 -12.54 -17.80
N SER A 28 13.04 -11.39 -17.95
CA SER A 28 13.71 -10.10 -18.06
C SER A 28 13.21 -9.05 -17.08
N ILE A 29 11.93 -9.10 -16.70
CA ILE A 29 11.36 -8.14 -15.77
C ILE A 29 10.54 -8.84 -14.69
N THR A 30 10.47 -8.22 -13.51
CA THR A 30 9.53 -8.57 -12.46
C THR A 30 8.41 -7.55 -12.47
N LEU A 31 7.19 -8.02 -12.71
CA LEU A 31 6.00 -7.17 -12.63
C LEU A 31 5.46 -7.26 -11.21
N VAL A 32 5.32 -6.11 -10.56
CA VAL A 32 4.77 -6.01 -9.21
C VAL A 32 3.40 -5.38 -9.30
N ASN A 33 2.38 -6.10 -8.86
CA ASN A 33 1.01 -5.58 -8.78
C ASN A 33 0.71 -5.20 -7.34
N ILE A 34 0.33 -3.95 -7.13
CA ILE A 34 -0.02 -3.42 -5.82
C ILE A 34 -1.52 -3.19 -5.79
N GLN A 35 -2.19 -3.81 -4.84
CA GLN A 35 -3.62 -3.65 -4.63
C GLN A 35 -3.87 -3.06 -3.25
N ILE A 36 -4.71 -2.03 -3.19
CA ILE A 36 -5.18 -1.47 -1.93
C ILE A 36 -6.68 -1.70 -1.83
N THR A 37 -7.12 -2.17 -0.67
CA THR A 37 -8.54 -2.31 -0.32
C THR A 37 -8.86 -1.30 0.76
N ASN A 38 -9.90 -0.49 0.52
CA ASN A 38 -10.35 0.50 1.49
C ASN A 38 -11.29 -0.16 2.50
N LEU A 39 -10.90 -0.18 3.77
CA LEU A 39 -11.71 -0.75 4.86
C LEU A 39 -12.25 0.31 5.82
N ILE A 40 -11.86 1.57 5.63
CA ILE A 40 -12.35 2.68 6.45
C ILE A 40 -13.72 3.16 5.93
N ASP A 41 -14.51 3.79 6.77
CA ASP A 41 -15.86 4.25 6.46
C ASP A 41 -15.93 5.57 5.67
N LYS A 42 -14.84 5.93 5.02
CA LYS A 42 -14.73 7.11 4.15
C LYS A 42 -14.17 6.70 2.80
N SER A 43 -14.67 7.31 1.72
CA SER A 43 -14.14 7.06 0.39
C SER A 43 -12.82 7.79 0.18
N LEU A 44 -11.89 7.11 -0.51
CA LEU A 44 -10.60 7.69 -0.87
C LEU A 44 -10.71 8.42 -2.21
N ASP A 45 -10.06 9.57 -2.32
CA ASP A 45 -10.01 10.39 -3.52
C ASP A 45 -8.64 10.32 -4.20
N TYR A 46 -7.58 10.09 -3.43
CA TYR A 46 -6.21 10.06 -3.94
C TYR A 46 -5.33 9.17 -3.06
N VAL A 47 -4.52 8.33 -3.69
CA VAL A 47 -3.53 7.50 -2.99
C VAL A 47 -2.24 7.45 -3.80
N GLU A 48 -1.15 7.85 -3.17
CA GLU A 48 0.20 7.83 -3.73
C GLU A 48 1.14 7.18 -2.73
N GLY A 49 2.14 6.49 -3.22
CA GLY A 49 3.14 5.89 -2.36
C GLY A 49 4.42 5.53 -3.08
N PHE A 50 5.23 4.74 -2.41
CA PHE A 50 6.51 4.26 -2.93
C PHE A 50 6.55 2.74 -2.90
N VAL A 51 7.00 2.16 -4.01
CA VAL A 51 7.33 0.74 -4.09
C VAL A 51 8.83 0.60 -3.84
N ARG A 52 9.20 -0.18 -2.84
CA ARG A 52 10.58 -0.41 -2.46
C ARG A 52 10.99 -1.84 -2.79
N GLU A 53 12.12 -1.96 -3.44
CA GLU A 53 12.72 -3.25 -3.75
C GLU A 53 13.98 -3.43 -2.89
N THR A 54 13.98 -4.49 -2.07
CA THR A 54 15.12 -4.86 -1.24
C THR A 54 15.67 -6.21 -1.67
N ASN A 55 16.98 -6.38 -1.61
CA ASN A 55 17.61 -7.65 -1.94
C ASN A 55 17.64 -8.60 -0.73
N SER A 56 18.24 -9.78 -0.90
CA SER A 56 18.33 -10.79 0.16
C SER A 56 19.15 -10.33 1.36
N ASP A 57 20.02 -9.35 1.19
CA ASP A 57 20.81 -8.75 2.28
C ASP A 57 20.09 -7.59 2.97
N LYS A 58 18.82 -7.39 2.65
CA LYS A 58 17.98 -6.31 3.18
C LYS A 58 18.46 -4.91 2.81
N VAL A 59 19.16 -4.80 1.68
CA VAL A 59 19.61 -3.52 1.13
C VAL A 59 18.56 -3.01 0.14
N LEU A 60 18.15 -1.75 0.31
CA LEU A 60 17.25 -1.09 -0.63
C LEU A 60 18.00 -0.83 -1.94
N ILE A 61 17.49 -1.40 -3.03
CA ILE A 61 18.11 -1.27 -4.36
C ILE A 61 17.30 -0.40 -5.32
N ASN A 62 16.00 -0.31 -5.14
CA ASN A 62 15.14 0.57 -5.93
C ASN A 62 14.01 1.11 -5.08
N GLU A 63 13.60 2.35 -5.40
CA GLU A 63 12.43 2.97 -4.82
C GLU A 63 11.74 3.78 -5.90
N GLU A 64 10.48 3.45 -6.21
CA GLU A 64 9.72 4.11 -7.26
C GLU A 64 8.43 4.69 -6.70
N ARG A 65 8.17 5.94 -7.05
CA ARG A 65 6.92 6.61 -6.71
C ARG A 65 5.79 6.08 -7.60
N MET A 66 4.64 5.85 -7.01
CA MET A 66 3.48 5.31 -7.73
C MET A 66 2.19 5.92 -7.21
N VAL A 67 1.30 6.29 -8.12
CA VAL A 67 -0.06 6.71 -7.76
C VAL A 67 -0.99 5.53 -7.97
N LEU A 68 -1.65 5.08 -6.91
CA LEU A 68 -2.61 3.98 -6.97
C LEU A 68 -4.01 4.46 -7.35
N LEU A 69 -4.37 5.67 -6.95
CA LEU A 69 -5.68 6.25 -7.23
C LEU A 69 -5.49 7.72 -7.54
N TYR A 70 -5.86 8.13 -8.75
CA TYR A 70 -5.82 9.54 -9.17
C TYR A 70 -7.12 10.24 -8.80
N GLY A 71 -7.04 11.55 -8.52
CA GLY A 71 -8.20 12.35 -8.14
C GLY A 71 -9.29 12.45 -9.21
N TYR A 72 -8.97 12.19 -10.48
CA TYR A 72 -9.94 12.17 -11.57
C TYR A 72 -10.64 10.81 -11.74
N GLU A 73 -10.18 9.78 -11.05
CA GLU A 73 -10.82 8.47 -11.07
C GLU A 73 -12.00 8.43 -10.09
N PRO A 74 -12.95 7.49 -10.27
CA PRO A 74 -14.01 7.33 -9.27
C PRO A 74 -13.44 7.08 -7.88
N PRO A 75 -14.01 7.69 -6.83
CA PRO A 75 -13.52 7.48 -5.46
C PRO A 75 -13.56 6.00 -5.06
N LEU A 76 -12.58 5.59 -4.27
CA LEU A 76 -12.50 4.23 -3.76
C LEU A 76 -13.35 4.11 -2.50
N GLN A 77 -14.52 3.50 -2.64
CA GLN A 77 -15.48 3.33 -1.56
C GLN A 77 -15.04 2.22 -0.60
N THR A 78 -15.62 2.24 0.60
CA THR A 78 -15.40 1.20 1.61
C THR A 78 -15.70 -0.19 1.05
N GLY A 79 -14.77 -1.12 1.25
CA GLY A 79 -14.89 -2.49 0.77
C GLY A 79 -14.42 -2.72 -0.65
N PHE A 80 -14.08 -1.66 -1.38
CA PHE A 80 -13.61 -1.78 -2.76
C PHE A 80 -12.08 -1.72 -2.83
N SER A 81 -11.54 -2.27 -3.92
CA SER A 81 -10.10 -2.33 -4.17
C SER A 81 -9.75 -1.66 -5.48
N THR A 82 -8.52 -1.14 -5.54
CA THR A 82 -7.91 -0.70 -6.79
C THR A 82 -6.48 -1.23 -6.85
N SER A 83 -5.97 -1.44 -8.05
CA SER A 83 -4.62 -1.96 -8.22
C SER A 83 -3.92 -1.34 -9.41
N ARG A 84 -2.58 -1.31 -9.34
CA ARG A 84 -1.71 -0.91 -10.44
C ARG A 84 -0.46 -1.75 -10.40
N SER A 85 0.18 -1.86 -11.56
CA SER A 85 1.41 -2.63 -11.70
C SER A 85 2.57 -1.73 -12.06
N ILE A 86 3.75 -2.12 -11.59
CA ILE A 86 5.01 -1.48 -11.94
C ILE A 86 6.03 -2.57 -12.24
N SER A 87 6.98 -2.31 -13.14
CA SER A 87 7.98 -3.29 -13.53
C SER A 87 9.37 -2.88 -13.03
N PHE A 88 10.14 -3.88 -12.64
CA PHE A 88 11.54 -3.74 -12.26
C PHE A 88 12.38 -4.72 -13.08
N PRO A 89 13.68 -4.44 -13.29
CA PRO A 89 14.56 -5.45 -13.88
C PRO A 89 14.53 -6.71 -13.04
N MET A 90 14.56 -7.86 -13.71
CA MET A 90 14.50 -9.15 -13.01
C MET A 90 15.76 -9.34 -12.16
N ALA A 91 15.54 -9.74 -10.91
CA ALA A 91 16.59 -10.10 -9.99
C ALA A 91 17.02 -11.55 -10.18
N ASP A 92 18.04 -11.97 -9.43
CA ASP A 92 18.46 -13.36 -9.38
C ASP A 92 17.30 -14.25 -8.90
N THR A 93 16.99 -15.31 -9.65
CA THR A 93 15.91 -16.22 -9.33
C THR A 93 16.17 -17.06 -8.09
N LYS A 94 17.44 -17.25 -7.71
CA LYS A 94 17.80 -18.02 -6.51
C LYS A 94 17.53 -17.24 -5.24
N ASN A 95 17.68 -15.91 -5.30
CA ASN A 95 17.49 -15.02 -4.17
C ASN A 95 16.58 -13.88 -4.61
N PRO A 96 15.26 -14.12 -4.71
CA PRO A 96 14.34 -13.10 -5.20
C PRO A 96 14.32 -11.90 -4.27
N ASN A 97 14.12 -10.72 -4.87
CA ASN A 97 14.00 -9.48 -4.11
C ASN A 97 12.62 -9.40 -3.45
N VAL A 98 12.54 -8.62 -2.38
CA VAL A 98 11.32 -8.37 -1.64
C VAL A 98 10.80 -6.99 -2.02
N TYR A 99 9.49 -6.90 -2.23
CA TYR A 99 8.82 -5.66 -2.61
C TYR A 99 7.85 -5.25 -1.53
N GLU A 100 7.84 -3.95 -1.21
CA GLU A 100 6.92 -3.38 -0.23
C GLU A 100 6.36 -2.08 -0.79
N PHE A 101 5.15 -1.72 -0.36
CA PHE A 101 4.51 -0.47 -0.72
C PHE A 101 4.17 0.33 0.52
N TYR A 102 4.52 1.62 0.50
CA TYR A 102 4.24 2.55 1.59
C TYR A 102 3.42 3.72 1.07
N ILE A 103 2.32 4.04 1.75
CA ILE A 103 1.50 5.20 1.41
C ILE A 103 2.22 6.46 1.86
N SER A 104 2.47 7.38 0.92
CA SER A 104 3.10 8.67 1.22
C SER A 104 2.09 9.80 1.29
N LYS A 105 1.07 9.77 0.42
CA LYS A 105 0.02 10.80 0.38
C LYS A 105 -1.33 10.18 0.09
N MET A 106 -2.35 10.65 0.81
CA MET A 106 -3.73 10.22 0.55
C MET A 106 -4.70 11.34 0.92
N LYS A 107 -5.85 11.34 0.25
CA LYS A 107 -6.93 12.27 0.51
C LYS A 107 -8.25 11.52 0.53
N PHE A 108 -9.15 11.98 1.41
CA PHE A 108 -10.52 11.50 1.45
C PHE A 108 -11.40 12.41 0.58
N ILE A 109 -12.48 11.85 0.04
CA ILE A 109 -13.40 12.61 -0.81
C ILE A 109 -14.00 13.79 -0.02
N GLY A 110 -14.05 14.96 -0.66
CA GLY A 110 -14.61 16.16 -0.05
C GLY A 110 -13.70 16.84 0.98
N GLU A 111 -12.51 16.33 1.22
CA GLU A 111 -11.55 16.93 2.15
C GLU A 111 -10.33 17.45 1.41
N SER A 112 -9.80 18.59 1.89
CA SER A 112 -8.58 19.17 1.34
C SER A 112 -7.30 18.71 2.07
N ARG A 113 -7.46 18.09 3.24
CA ARG A 113 -6.35 17.65 4.07
C ARG A 113 -5.64 16.46 3.42
N VAL A 114 -4.31 16.47 3.50
CA VAL A 114 -3.46 15.40 2.98
C VAL A 114 -2.87 14.62 4.15
N PHE A 115 -2.95 13.32 4.08
CA PHE A 115 -2.43 12.42 5.12
C PHE A 115 -1.39 11.48 4.56
N THR A 116 -0.48 11.01 5.41
CA THR A 116 0.25 9.77 5.22
C THR A 116 -0.31 8.72 6.17
N TRP A 117 -0.06 7.46 5.86
CA TRP A 117 -0.49 6.37 6.74
C TRP A 117 0.57 5.28 6.77
N HIS A 118 0.83 4.77 7.97
CA HIS A 118 1.72 3.65 8.19
C HIS A 118 1.11 2.71 9.24
N PRO A 119 1.26 1.38 9.08
CA PRO A 119 0.66 0.42 10.03
C PRO A 119 1.06 0.65 11.49
N LYS A 120 2.27 1.16 11.74
CA LYS A 120 2.78 1.38 13.10
C LYS A 120 2.37 2.71 13.70
N THR A 121 2.27 3.76 12.89
CA THR A 121 2.03 5.13 13.38
C THR A 121 0.62 5.64 13.10
N GLY A 122 -0.14 4.95 12.24
CA GLY A 122 -1.47 5.39 11.86
C GLY A 122 -1.45 6.58 10.91
N PHE A 123 -2.53 7.36 10.93
CA PHE A 123 -2.65 8.54 10.08
C PHE A 123 -1.86 9.72 10.64
N LEU A 124 -1.21 10.44 9.75
CA LEU A 124 -0.49 11.67 10.09
C LEU A 124 -0.79 12.70 9.00
N ARG A 125 -1.29 13.87 9.41
CA ARG A 125 -1.53 14.98 8.49
C ARG A 125 -0.20 15.62 8.09
N ILE A 126 -0.02 15.88 6.79
CA ILE A 126 1.26 16.35 6.24
C ILE A 126 1.15 17.68 5.48
N ASP A 127 -0.02 18.28 5.42
CA ASP A 127 -0.21 19.59 4.76
C ASP A 127 -0.30 20.76 5.73
#